data_b5f0fd483673b924d7afdde87c82085e
#
_entry.id   b5f0fd483673b924d7afdde87c82085e
#
_cell.length_a   1.000
_cell.length_b   1.000
_cell.length_c   1.000
_cell.angle_alpha   90.00
_cell.angle_beta   90.00
_cell.angle_gamma   90.00
#
_symmetry.space_group_name_H-M   'P 1'
#
loop_
_entity.id
_entity.type
_entity.pdbx_description
1 polymer ?
#
loop_
_entity_poly.entity_id
_entity_poly.type
_entity_poly.pdbx_seq_one_letter_code
_entity_poly.pdbx_strand_id
1 'polypeptide(L)'
;MKAAGLHLSLVVAVTSLTIECAAYEIETHQDLTSYAVGYSLLQTSRKLADLGMPWSPVDPDRTLPNSSGDRRTIVELFLDGAAFEDGFGCTDDRPRNHFFNPLNGQGLTGTILGFNVSGEPSPKWAVEQNSPATPGSRGFSFRDARDHFYRGTTRPARGDRETGLGLMFQTLGHVVHHLQDMAQPQHVRNDMHLDLPCVGPPLSDILN
;
A
#
# COMPACT_ATOMS: atom_id res chain seq x y z
N MET A 1 45.98 21.99 -54.13
CA MET A 1 45.59 20.73 -53.45
C MET A 1 45.01 21.09 -52.14
N LYS A 2 43.68 20.95 -51.97
CA LYS A 2 42.95 21.24 -50.70
C LYS A 2 42.71 19.92 -49.98
N ALA A 3 43.26 19.76 -48.78
CA ALA A 3 43.03 18.61 -47.94
C ALA A 3 41.64 18.77 -47.28
N ALA A 4 40.77 17.83 -47.54
CA ALA A 4 39.49 17.74 -46.86
C ALA A 4 39.67 16.99 -45.54
N GLY A 5 39.48 17.71 -44.42
CA GLY A 5 39.49 17.10 -43.08
C GLY A 5 38.20 16.34 -42.83
N LEU A 6 38.32 15.06 -42.62
CA LEU A 6 37.23 14.16 -42.25
C LEU A 6 37.00 14.27 -40.71
N HIS A 7 35.97 14.96 -40.28
CA HIS A 7 35.55 14.95 -38.88
C HIS A 7 34.72 13.71 -38.60
N LEU A 8 35.32 12.74 -37.91
CA LEU A 8 34.60 11.57 -37.43
C LEU A 8 33.95 11.92 -36.08
N SER A 9 32.64 12.16 -36.11
CA SER A 9 31.84 12.37 -34.88
C SER A 9 31.54 11.00 -34.26
N LEU A 10 32.19 10.71 -33.16
CA LEU A 10 31.90 9.54 -32.33
C LEU A 10 30.63 9.81 -31.50
N VAL A 11 29.49 9.26 -31.94
CA VAL A 11 28.27 9.24 -31.15
C VAL A 11 28.39 8.09 -30.13
N VAL A 12 28.69 8.43 -28.89
CA VAL A 12 28.64 7.47 -27.79
C VAL A 12 27.16 7.36 -27.39
N ALA A 13 26.52 6.28 -27.81
CA ALA A 13 25.21 5.90 -27.31
C ALA A 13 25.40 5.39 -25.87
N VAL A 14 25.14 6.24 -24.88
CA VAL A 14 25.00 5.80 -23.49
C VAL A 14 23.65 5.10 -23.40
N THR A 15 23.64 3.79 -23.55
CA THR A 15 22.50 2.98 -23.11
C THR A 15 22.51 3.01 -21.60
N SER A 16 21.67 3.86 -21.01
CA SER A 16 21.35 3.79 -19.60
C SER A 16 20.68 2.44 -19.37
N LEU A 17 21.43 1.50 -18.81
CA LEU A 17 20.85 0.36 -18.12
C LEU A 17 20.16 0.95 -16.90
N THR A 18 18.89 1.27 -17.03
CA THR A 18 18.01 1.43 -15.87
C THR A 18 17.93 0.06 -15.22
N ILE A 19 18.69 -0.16 -14.18
CA ILE A 19 18.39 -1.23 -13.22
C ILE A 19 17.10 -0.73 -12.57
N GLU A 20 15.98 -1.20 -13.07
CA GLU A 20 14.70 -1.04 -12.37
C GLU A 20 14.86 -1.78 -11.05
N CYS A 21 15.13 -1.03 -9.99
CA CYS A 21 15.08 -1.53 -8.63
C CYS A 21 13.58 -1.51 -8.28
N ALA A 22 12.83 -2.47 -8.84
CA ALA A 22 11.40 -2.57 -8.60
C ALA A 22 11.18 -2.84 -7.12
N ALA A 23 10.40 -1.99 -6.48
CA ALA A 23 9.66 -2.34 -5.27
C ALA A 23 8.78 -3.56 -5.58
N TYR A 24 8.18 -4.18 -4.58
CA TYR A 24 7.20 -5.22 -4.87
C TYR A 24 6.09 -4.60 -5.71
N GLU A 25 5.84 -5.20 -6.86
CA GLU A 25 4.68 -4.87 -7.69
C GLU A 25 3.40 -5.21 -6.91
N ILE A 26 2.29 -4.55 -7.25
CA ILE A 26 0.98 -4.77 -6.62
C ILE A 26 0.63 -6.27 -6.59
N GLU A 27 0.90 -6.98 -7.68
CA GLU A 27 0.67 -8.42 -7.79
C GLU A 27 1.46 -9.22 -6.75
N THR A 28 2.71 -8.80 -6.46
CA THR A 28 3.53 -9.46 -5.44
C THR A 28 2.93 -9.28 -4.04
N HIS A 29 2.43 -8.09 -3.71
CA HIS A 29 1.72 -7.86 -2.46
C HIS A 29 0.46 -8.70 -2.36
N GLN A 30 -0.30 -8.84 -3.45
CA GLN A 30 -1.48 -9.70 -3.50
C GLN A 30 -1.12 -11.17 -3.32
N ASP A 31 -0.10 -11.68 -4.00
CA ASP A 31 0.36 -13.07 -3.86
C ASP A 31 0.81 -13.37 -2.43
N LEU A 32 1.67 -12.53 -1.84
CA LEU A 32 2.11 -12.69 -0.46
C LEU A 32 0.94 -12.64 0.53
N THR A 33 -0.04 -11.77 0.29
CA THR A 33 -1.26 -11.67 1.11
C THR A 33 -2.12 -12.91 0.96
N SER A 34 -2.28 -13.43 -0.25
CA SER A 34 -3.00 -14.68 -0.50
C SER A 34 -2.38 -15.86 0.26
N TYR A 35 -1.05 -16.00 0.21
CA TYR A 35 -0.32 -16.99 0.99
C TYR A 35 -0.51 -16.79 2.49
N ALA A 36 -0.37 -15.56 2.99
CA ALA A 36 -0.51 -15.26 4.40
C ALA A 36 -1.92 -15.62 4.93
N VAL A 37 -2.97 -15.29 4.19
CA VAL A 37 -4.35 -15.66 4.56
C VAL A 37 -4.54 -17.18 4.49
N GLY A 38 -4.03 -17.84 3.45
CA GLY A 38 -4.14 -19.29 3.24
C GLY A 38 -3.51 -20.11 4.37
N TYR A 39 -2.41 -19.63 4.95
CA TYR A 39 -1.72 -20.28 6.08
C TYR A 39 -2.12 -19.72 7.45
N SER A 40 -3.02 -18.74 7.49
CA SER A 40 -3.45 -18.12 8.73
C SER A 40 -4.46 -18.98 9.51
N LEU A 41 -4.69 -18.60 10.78
CA LEU A 41 -5.74 -19.17 11.60
C LEU A 41 -7.16 -18.89 11.06
N LEU A 42 -7.33 -17.97 10.12
CA LEU A 42 -8.63 -17.74 9.46
C LEU A 42 -9.06 -18.97 8.67
N GLN A 43 -8.10 -19.67 8.05
CA GLN A 43 -8.36 -20.88 7.25
C GLN A 43 -8.52 -22.14 8.11
N THR A 44 -7.73 -22.25 9.20
CA THR A 44 -7.56 -23.50 9.94
C THR A 44 -8.27 -23.53 11.30
N SER A 45 -8.78 -22.40 11.79
CA SER A 45 -9.42 -22.29 13.08
C SER A 45 -10.91 -21.97 12.97
N ARG A 46 -11.61 -22.05 14.11
CA ARG A 46 -13.02 -21.66 14.21
C ARG A 46 -13.23 -20.15 14.39
N LYS A 47 -12.20 -19.31 14.20
CA LYS A 47 -12.29 -17.86 14.48
C LYS A 47 -13.37 -17.16 13.68
N LEU A 48 -13.55 -17.50 12.41
CA LEU A 48 -14.64 -16.96 11.62
C LEU A 48 -16.01 -17.41 12.13
N ALA A 49 -16.16 -18.68 12.52
CA ALA A 49 -17.40 -19.18 13.11
C ALA A 49 -17.74 -18.47 14.41
N ASP A 50 -16.73 -18.20 15.27
CA ASP A 50 -16.90 -17.44 16.51
C ASP A 50 -17.39 -15.99 16.25
N LEU A 51 -17.09 -15.44 15.06
CA LEU A 51 -17.59 -14.14 14.60
C LEU A 51 -18.96 -14.22 13.88
N GLY A 52 -19.59 -15.40 13.87
CA GLY A 52 -20.86 -15.63 13.18
C GLY A 52 -20.70 -15.82 11.66
N MET A 53 -19.49 -16.11 11.19
CA MET A 53 -19.14 -16.38 9.79
C MET A 53 -18.63 -17.83 9.65
N PRO A 54 -19.49 -18.85 9.75
CA PRO A 54 -19.06 -20.26 9.73
C PRO A 54 -18.77 -20.79 8.32
N TRP A 55 -18.10 -19.99 7.50
CA TRP A 55 -17.76 -20.34 6.10
C TRP A 55 -16.28 -20.10 5.81
N SER A 56 -15.80 -20.68 4.71
CA SER A 56 -14.43 -20.49 4.25
C SER A 56 -14.17 -19.05 3.83
N PRO A 57 -12.96 -18.49 4.08
CA PRO A 57 -12.56 -17.18 3.60
C PRO A 57 -12.60 -17.01 2.07
N VAL A 58 -12.56 -18.13 1.32
CA VAL A 58 -12.59 -18.16 -0.14
C VAL A 58 -13.97 -18.54 -0.71
N ASP A 59 -15.00 -18.70 0.15
CA ASP A 59 -16.34 -19.11 -0.29
C ASP A 59 -16.98 -18.03 -1.17
N PRO A 60 -17.20 -18.28 -2.49
CA PRO A 60 -17.70 -17.27 -3.42
C PRO A 60 -19.15 -16.85 -3.16
N ASP A 61 -19.91 -17.69 -2.46
CA ASP A 61 -21.30 -17.41 -2.11
C ASP A 61 -21.42 -16.55 -0.84
N ARG A 62 -20.30 -16.29 -0.17
CA ARG A 62 -20.22 -15.59 1.11
C ARG A 62 -19.31 -14.36 1.02
N THR A 63 -19.92 -13.25 0.63
CA THR A 63 -19.22 -12.00 0.37
C THR A 63 -19.66 -10.90 1.34
N LEU A 64 -18.75 -9.96 1.57
CA LEU A 64 -18.94 -8.74 2.37
C LEU A 64 -18.61 -7.51 1.51
N PRO A 65 -19.18 -6.34 1.79
CA PRO A 65 -18.88 -5.15 1.01
C PRO A 65 -17.49 -4.59 1.37
N ASN A 66 -16.73 -4.14 0.36
CA ASN A 66 -15.51 -3.35 0.52
C ASN A 66 -15.83 -1.85 0.70
N SER A 67 -14.81 -0.99 0.72
CA SER A 67 -14.96 0.47 0.87
C SER A 67 -15.69 1.15 -0.29
N SER A 68 -15.74 0.53 -1.46
CA SER A 68 -16.50 1.00 -2.63
C SER A 68 -17.93 0.45 -2.67
N GLY A 69 -18.29 -0.46 -1.77
CA GLY A 69 -19.57 -1.15 -1.74
C GLY A 69 -19.63 -2.43 -2.57
N ASP A 70 -18.55 -2.79 -3.26
CA ASP A 70 -18.46 -4.04 -4.01
C ASP A 70 -18.39 -5.23 -3.08
N ARG A 71 -19.08 -6.30 -3.45
CA ARG A 71 -19.05 -7.53 -2.64
C ARG A 71 -17.85 -8.40 -3.00
N ARG A 72 -17.12 -8.81 -1.96
CA ARG A 72 -15.86 -9.58 -2.04
C ARG A 72 -15.88 -10.73 -1.03
N THR A 73 -15.21 -11.83 -1.34
CA THR A 73 -14.85 -12.84 -0.35
C THR A 73 -13.88 -12.25 0.69
N ILE A 74 -13.69 -12.92 1.82
CA ILE A 74 -12.76 -12.44 2.86
C ILE A 74 -11.33 -12.34 2.30
N VAL A 75 -10.90 -13.32 1.49
CA VAL A 75 -9.56 -13.26 0.86
C VAL A 75 -9.46 -12.07 -0.08
N GLU A 76 -10.44 -11.86 -0.96
CA GLU A 76 -10.43 -10.72 -1.88
C GLU A 76 -10.41 -9.37 -1.15
N LEU A 77 -11.05 -9.26 0.02
CA LEU A 77 -10.97 -8.04 0.85
C LEU A 77 -9.54 -7.76 1.33
N PHE A 78 -8.80 -8.79 1.75
CA PHE A 78 -7.39 -8.65 2.09
C PHE A 78 -6.55 -8.27 0.87
N LEU A 79 -6.81 -8.88 -0.30
CA LEU A 79 -6.12 -8.58 -1.55
C LEU A 79 -6.39 -7.16 -2.03
N ASP A 80 -7.66 -6.71 -1.97
CA ASP A 80 -8.05 -5.33 -2.27
C ASP A 80 -7.29 -4.35 -1.37
N GLY A 81 -7.22 -4.62 -0.06
CA GLY A 81 -6.50 -3.77 0.88
C GLY A 81 -5.01 -3.70 0.59
N ALA A 82 -4.37 -4.83 0.33
CA ALA A 82 -2.95 -4.89 0.01
C ALA A 82 -2.62 -4.17 -1.32
N ALA A 83 -3.49 -4.31 -2.33
CA ALA A 83 -3.32 -3.64 -3.61
C ALA A 83 -3.58 -2.12 -3.52
N PHE A 84 -4.60 -1.72 -2.76
CA PHE A 84 -5.00 -0.31 -2.66
C PHE A 84 -4.02 0.55 -1.87
N GLU A 85 -3.16 -0.04 -1.06
CA GLU A 85 -2.14 0.74 -0.35
C GLU A 85 -1.19 1.43 -1.33
N ASP A 86 -0.82 0.78 -2.45
CA ASP A 86 -0.02 1.35 -3.54
C ASP A 86 -0.87 1.98 -4.65
N GLY A 87 -2.10 1.55 -4.79
CA GLY A 87 -2.88 1.73 -6.03
C GLY A 87 -3.68 3.02 -6.17
N PHE A 88 -3.67 3.93 -5.20
CA PHE A 88 -4.48 5.17 -5.27
C PHE A 88 -3.89 6.27 -6.16
N GLY A 89 -2.80 5.97 -6.86
CA GLY A 89 -2.12 6.94 -7.71
C GLY A 89 -1.53 8.11 -6.93
N CYS A 90 -0.95 9.05 -7.64
CA CYS A 90 -0.20 10.18 -7.07
C CYS A 90 -1.05 11.23 -6.34
N THR A 91 -2.34 11.02 -6.19
CA THR A 91 -3.25 11.93 -5.48
C THR A 91 -3.34 11.62 -3.98
N ASP A 92 -2.80 10.49 -3.55
CA ASP A 92 -2.77 10.07 -2.15
C ASP A 92 -1.33 10.08 -1.62
N ASP A 93 -1.15 10.50 -0.37
CA ASP A 93 0.15 10.52 0.30
C ASP A 93 0.62 9.14 0.78
N ARG A 94 -0.12 8.06 0.48
CA ARG A 94 0.14 6.72 0.98
C ARG A 94 1.53 6.20 0.65
N PRO A 95 2.01 6.23 -0.62
CA PRO A 95 3.28 5.62 -1.00
C PRO A 95 4.49 6.17 -0.24
N ARG A 96 4.47 7.43 0.20
CA ARG A 96 5.58 8.01 0.97
C ARG A 96 5.66 7.49 2.41
N ASN A 97 4.60 6.83 2.91
CA ASN A 97 4.53 6.28 4.27
C ASN A 97 4.87 4.79 4.32
N HIS A 98 5.45 4.23 3.27
CA HIS A 98 5.86 2.82 3.16
C HIS A 98 7.28 2.57 3.67
N PHE A 99 8.01 3.60 4.04
CA PHE A 99 9.42 3.52 4.39
C PHE A 99 9.64 3.54 5.90
N PHE A 100 10.65 2.80 6.34
CA PHE A 100 11.08 2.82 7.73
C PHE A 100 12.54 2.41 7.87
N ASN A 101 13.39 3.32 8.28
CA ASN A 101 14.78 3.00 8.59
C ASN A 101 14.90 2.58 10.07
N PRO A 102 15.14 1.29 10.36
CA PRO A 102 15.19 0.78 11.73
C PRO A 102 16.40 1.31 12.53
N LEU A 103 17.42 1.87 11.85
CA LEU A 103 18.60 2.40 12.53
C LEU A 103 18.34 3.75 13.20
N ASN A 104 17.40 4.55 12.68
CA ASN A 104 17.09 5.87 13.21
C ASN A 104 15.60 6.10 13.51
N GLY A 105 14.74 5.11 13.19
CA GLY A 105 13.30 5.16 13.43
C GLY A 105 12.53 6.12 12.50
N GLN A 106 13.14 6.59 11.41
CA GLN A 106 12.53 7.56 10.49
C GLN A 106 11.83 6.86 9.31
N GLY A 107 10.77 7.49 8.82
CA GLY A 107 10.15 7.18 7.54
C GLY A 107 10.94 7.77 6.36
N LEU A 108 10.29 7.88 5.20
CA LEU A 108 10.91 8.47 4.01
C LEU A 108 11.44 9.86 4.31
N THR A 109 12.68 10.12 3.91
CA THR A 109 13.28 11.44 3.90
C THR A 109 14.18 11.58 2.68
N GLY A 110 14.01 12.64 1.92
CA GLY A 110 14.82 12.85 0.72
C GLY A 110 14.49 14.15 0.02
N THR A 111 15.08 14.32 -1.16
CA THR A 111 14.83 15.49 -2.01
C THR A 111 14.60 15.01 -3.46
N ILE A 112 13.50 15.42 -4.08
CA ILE A 112 13.18 15.15 -5.47
C ILE A 112 13.04 16.49 -6.19
N LEU A 113 13.77 16.65 -7.27
CA LEU A 113 13.76 17.89 -8.08
C LEU A 113 13.90 19.18 -7.25
N GLY A 114 14.64 19.12 -6.14
CA GLY A 114 14.81 20.26 -5.22
C GLY A 114 13.73 20.40 -4.13
N PHE A 115 12.69 19.59 -4.14
CA PHE A 115 11.64 19.58 -3.12
C PHE A 115 11.92 18.52 -2.05
N ASN A 116 11.80 18.90 -0.79
CA ASN A 116 11.92 17.97 0.32
C ASN A 116 10.69 17.05 0.37
N VAL A 117 10.94 15.75 0.41
CA VAL A 117 9.92 14.71 0.55
C VAL A 117 10.11 14.01 1.90
N SER A 118 9.03 13.82 2.62
CA SER A 118 9.02 13.07 3.87
C SER A 118 7.73 12.27 4.01
N GLY A 119 7.82 11.15 4.73
CA GLY A 119 6.69 10.30 5.08
C GLY A 119 6.73 9.91 6.56
N GLU A 120 5.59 9.51 7.11
CA GLU A 120 5.54 8.90 8.42
C GLU A 120 6.24 7.53 8.37
N PRO A 121 6.88 7.09 9.46
CA PRO A 121 7.41 5.74 9.54
C PRO A 121 6.33 4.68 9.29
N SER A 122 6.57 3.74 8.39
CA SER A 122 5.59 2.73 7.97
C SER A 122 4.92 1.99 9.15
N PRO A 123 5.63 1.54 10.20
CA PRO A 123 4.97 0.90 11.34
C PRO A 123 4.01 1.84 12.09
N LYS A 124 4.32 3.13 12.18
CA LYS A 124 3.43 4.11 12.82
C LYS A 124 2.21 4.37 11.94
N TRP A 125 2.40 4.54 10.64
CA TRP A 125 1.33 4.73 9.67
C TRP A 125 0.37 3.51 9.65
N ALA A 126 0.91 2.30 9.60
CA ALA A 126 0.11 1.07 9.65
C ALA A 126 -0.75 0.96 10.92
N VAL A 127 -0.30 1.50 12.06
CA VAL A 127 -1.03 1.42 13.34
C VAL A 127 -2.05 2.55 13.51
N GLU A 128 -1.72 3.79 13.14
CA GLU A 128 -2.52 4.95 13.54
C GLU A 128 -3.00 5.83 12.39
N GLN A 129 -2.32 5.89 11.26
CA GLN A 129 -2.59 6.78 10.11
C GLN A 129 -2.97 8.22 10.50
N ASN A 130 -2.36 8.75 11.53
CA ASN A 130 -2.65 10.05 12.10
C ASN A 130 -1.61 11.08 11.67
N SER A 131 -1.44 11.34 10.37
CA SER A 131 -0.68 12.51 9.97
C SER A 131 -1.57 13.76 9.98
N PRO A 132 -1.22 14.82 10.74
CA PRO A 132 -1.93 16.09 10.65
C PRO A 132 -1.79 16.76 9.28
N ALA A 133 -0.77 16.36 8.51
CA ALA A 133 -0.46 16.95 7.22
C ALA A 133 -1.37 16.47 6.08
N THR A 134 -2.10 15.37 6.26
CA THR A 134 -2.90 14.76 5.19
C THR A 134 -4.31 14.40 5.64
N PRO A 135 -5.26 15.36 5.60
CA PRO A 135 -6.64 15.10 5.97
C PRO A 135 -7.40 14.40 4.84
N GLY A 136 -7.28 13.16 4.57
CA GLY A 136 -8.08 12.53 3.51
C GLY A 136 -7.80 11.06 3.28
N SER A 137 -6.60 10.62 3.47
CA SER A 137 -6.15 9.25 3.21
C SER A 137 -6.29 8.32 4.41
N ARG A 138 -7.19 8.63 5.32
CA ARG A 138 -7.33 7.98 6.62
C ARG A 138 -8.43 6.93 6.58
N GLY A 139 -8.26 5.87 7.34
CA GLY A 139 -9.31 4.89 7.58
C GLY A 139 -8.89 3.44 7.36
N PHE A 140 -7.59 3.19 7.16
CA PHE A 140 -7.06 1.85 6.90
C PHE A 140 -5.89 1.46 7.81
N SER A 141 -5.80 2.06 9.00
CA SER A 141 -4.85 1.65 10.03
C SER A 141 -5.36 0.45 10.84
N PHE A 142 -4.47 -0.19 11.58
CA PHE A 142 -4.88 -1.23 12.54
C PHE A 142 -5.90 -0.72 13.57
N ARG A 143 -5.82 0.55 13.94
CA ARG A 143 -6.81 1.18 14.82
C ARG A 143 -8.17 1.24 14.16
N ASP A 144 -8.23 1.61 12.87
CA ASP A 144 -9.48 1.63 12.10
C ASP A 144 -10.04 0.22 11.93
N ALA A 145 -9.20 -0.80 11.70
CA ALA A 145 -9.62 -2.20 11.64
C ALA A 145 -10.33 -2.63 12.95
N ARG A 146 -9.82 -2.20 14.11
CA ARG A 146 -10.47 -2.47 15.41
C ARG A 146 -11.83 -1.77 15.54
N ASP A 147 -11.94 -0.53 15.06
CA ASP A 147 -13.20 0.21 15.07
C ASP A 147 -14.22 -0.43 14.11
N HIS A 148 -13.77 -0.88 12.94
CA HIS A 148 -14.60 -1.64 12.01
C HIS A 148 -15.05 -2.98 12.60
N PHE A 149 -14.16 -3.69 13.29
CA PHE A 149 -14.50 -4.91 14.02
C PHE A 149 -15.59 -4.65 15.06
N TYR A 150 -15.43 -3.60 15.88
CA TYR A 150 -16.42 -3.22 16.87
C TYR A 150 -17.80 -2.94 16.21
N ARG A 151 -17.82 -2.18 15.13
CA ARG A 151 -19.07 -1.91 14.37
C ARG A 151 -19.65 -3.20 13.79
N GLY A 152 -18.82 -4.05 13.21
CA GLY A 152 -19.21 -5.32 12.63
C GLY A 152 -19.80 -6.32 13.63
N THR A 153 -19.46 -6.19 14.92
CA THR A 153 -19.94 -7.10 15.97
C THR A 153 -21.08 -6.52 16.83
N THR A 154 -21.27 -5.19 16.86
CA THR A 154 -22.20 -4.54 17.80
C THR A 154 -23.37 -3.83 17.16
N ARG A 155 -23.31 -3.46 15.87
CA ARG A 155 -24.39 -2.74 15.22
C ARG A 155 -25.67 -3.61 15.11
N PRO A 156 -26.87 -3.04 15.35
CA PRO A 156 -28.11 -3.82 15.33
C PRO A 156 -28.51 -4.27 13.92
N ALA A 157 -28.30 -3.43 12.88
CA ALA A 157 -28.66 -3.77 11.52
C ALA A 157 -27.62 -4.72 10.90
N ARG A 158 -28.10 -5.76 10.22
CA ARG A 158 -27.24 -6.75 9.56
C ARG A 158 -26.31 -6.11 8.53
N GLY A 159 -26.84 -5.22 7.68
CA GLY A 159 -26.05 -4.53 6.65
C GLY A 159 -24.88 -3.73 7.23
N ASP A 160 -25.10 -3.03 8.35
CA ASP A 160 -24.06 -2.27 9.05
C ASP A 160 -22.97 -3.19 9.60
N ARG A 161 -23.35 -4.39 10.11
CA ARG A 161 -22.39 -5.39 10.58
C ARG A 161 -21.58 -5.97 9.42
N GLU A 162 -22.23 -6.32 8.30
CA GLU A 162 -21.53 -6.81 7.11
C GLU A 162 -20.55 -5.75 6.59
N THR A 163 -20.95 -4.48 6.53
CA THR A 163 -20.07 -3.38 6.15
C THR A 163 -18.88 -3.24 7.12
N GLY A 164 -19.14 -3.27 8.42
CA GLY A 164 -18.07 -3.22 9.42
C GLY A 164 -17.06 -4.36 9.27
N LEU A 165 -17.53 -5.59 9.09
CA LEU A 165 -16.66 -6.76 8.91
C LEU A 165 -15.90 -6.70 7.58
N GLY A 166 -16.54 -6.28 6.49
CA GLY A 166 -15.88 -6.13 5.20
C GLY A 166 -14.75 -5.10 5.25
N LEU A 167 -15.03 -3.92 5.80
CA LEU A 167 -14.02 -2.87 6.00
C LEU A 167 -12.90 -3.32 6.94
N MET A 168 -13.19 -4.12 7.97
CA MET A 168 -12.16 -4.68 8.85
C MET A 168 -11.16 -5.53 8.06
N PHE A 169 -11.65 -6.47 7.25
CA PHE A 169 -10.77 -7.35 6.48
C PHE A 169 -9.99 -6.59 5.42
N GLN A 170 -10.62 -5.66 4.71
CA GLN A 170 -9.92 -4.81 3.75
C GLN A 170 -8.82 -3.98 4.45
N THR A 171 -9.15 -3.34 5.58
CA THR A 171 -8.18 -2.55 6.36
C THR A 171 -7.01 -3.40 6.85
N LEU A 172 -7.25 -4.66 7.25
CA LEU A 172 -6.17 -5.57 7.61
C LEU A 172 -5.27 -5.90 6.41
N GLY A 173 -5.80 -5.91 5.19
CA GLY A 173 -5.00 -6.03 3.96
C GLY A 173 -4.00 -4.87 3.81
N HIS A 174 -4.44 -3.62 4.03
CA HIS A 174 -3.55 -2.45 4.06
C HIS A 174 -2.44 -2.59 5.11
N VAL A 175 -2.77 -3.06 6.31
CA VAL A 175 -1.77 -3.29 7.37
C VAL A 175 -0.77 -4.39 7.00
N VAL A 176 -1.23 -5.47 6.35
CA VAL A 176 -0.37 -6.57 5.88
C VAL A 176 0.60 -6.07 4.82
N HIS A 177 0.18 -5.18 3.92
CA HIS A 177 1.06 -4.55 2.94
C HIS A 177 2.27 -3.89 3.61
N HIS A 178 2.07 -3.08 4.63
CA HIS A 178 3.18 -2.44 5.37
C HIS A 178 4.15 -3.44 6.03
N LEU A 179 3.65 -4.61 6.47
CA LEU A 179 4.53 -5.67 6.97
C LEU A 179 5.37 -6.29 5.86
N GLN A 180 4.81 -6.41 4.65
CA GLN A 180 5.54 -6.91 3.48
C GLN A 180 6.63 -5.92 3.05
N ASP A 181 6.33 -4.62 3.07
CA ASP A 181 7.30 -3.55 2.80
C ASP A 181 8.51 -3.60 3.73
N MET A 182 8.30 -3.96 5.00
CA MET A 182 9.40 -4.10 5.95
C MET A 182 10.34 -5.28 5.62
N ALA A 183 9.94 -6.19 4.75
CA ALA A 183 10.80 -7.23 4.21
C ALA A 183 11.59 -6.78 2.98
N GLN A 184 11.28 -5.61 2.41
CA GLN A 184 11.97 -5.04 1.27
C GLN A 184 13.19 -4.20 1.66
N PRO A 185 14.39 -4.51 1.13
CA PRO A 185 15.59 -3.73 1.43
C PRO A 185 15.48 -2.24 1.10
N GLN A 186 14.78 -1.88 0.03
CA GLN A 186 14.58 -0.49 -0.40
C GLN A 186 13.81 0.32 0.63
N HIS A 187 12.71 -0.24 1.16
CA HIS A 187 11.87 0.42 2.15
C HIS A 187 12.57 0.59 3.50
N VAL A 188 13.38 -0.41 3.93
CA VAL A 188 14.10 -0.34 5.21
C VAL A 188 15.43 0.43 5.15
N ARG A 189 15.98 0.65 3.95
CA ARG A 189 17.14 1.54 3.74
C ARG A 189 16.74 2.97 3.40
N ASN A 190 15.45 3.23 3.21
CA ASN A 190 14.94 4.52 2.76
C ASN A 190 15.43 4.89 1.34
N ASP A 191 15.60 3.88 0.48
CA ASP A 191 15.99 4.05 -0.92
C ASP A 191 14.74 4.44 -1.73
N MET A 192 14.63 5.71 -2.04
CA MET A 192 13.47 6.24 -2.76
C MET A 192 13.41 5.67 -4.18
N HIS A 193 12.29 5.04 -4.51
CA HIS A 193 11.99 4.46 -5.84
C HIS A 193 10.58 4.83 -6.31
N LEU A 194 10.00 5.87 -5.72
CA LEU A 194 8.67 6.35 -6.06
C LEU A 194 8.70 7.01 -7.45
N ASP A 195 7.68 6.75 -8.23
CA ASP A 195 7.48 7.43 -9.51
C ASP A 195 7.34 8.94 -9.30
N LEU A 196 8.03 9.72 -10.14
CA LEU A 196 8.05 11.19 -10.06
C LEU A 196 6.67 11.85 -9.94
N PRO A 197 5.60 11.36 -10.60
CA PRO A 197 4.28 11.92 -10.42
C PRO A 197 3.74 11.80 -8.99
N CYS A 198 4.23 10.84 -8.21
CA CYS A 198 3.70 10.54 -6.87
C CYS A 198 4.36 11.29 -5.72
N VAL A 199 5.41 12.07 -5.97
CA VAL A 199 6.22 12.70 -4.91
C VAL A 199 6.46 14.19 -5.10
N GLY A 200 6.05 14.76 -6.22
CA GLY A 200 6.15 16.20 -6.48
C GLY A 200 4.86 16.95 -6.12
N PRO A 201 4.94 18.27 -5.91
CA PRO A 201 3.74 19.08 -5.94
C PRO A 201 3.02 18.85 -7.28
N PRO A 202 1.68 19.01 -7.34
CA PRO A 202 0.94 18.91 -8.60
C PRO A 202 1.63 19.74 -9.66
N LEU A 203 1.70 19.24 -10.90
CA LEU A 203 2.32 19.98 -12.03
C LEU A 203 1.77 21.41 -12.18
N SER A 204 0.53 21.64 -11.76
CA SER A 204 -0.09 22.97 -11.68
C SER A 204 0.67 23.94 -10.77
N ASP A 205 1.33 23.45 -9.73
CA ASP A 205 2.05 24.28 -8.74
C ASP A 205 3.51 24.56 -9.16
N ILE A 206 4.00 23.79 -10.15
CA ILE A 206 5.35 23.96 -10.72
C ILE A 206 5.34 24.94 -11.91
N LEU A 207 4.19 25.09 -12.56
CA LEU A 207 4.06 25.87 -13.81
C LEU A 207 3.48 27.28 -13.60
N ASN A 208 3.18 27.69 -12.38
CA ASN A 208 2.80 29.04 -11.97
C ASN A 208 3.94 29.74 -11.22
#